data_e127ffa20332196aa8c6b758598096d1
#
_entry.id   e127ffa20332196aa8c6b758598096d1
#
_cell.length_a   1.000
_cell.length_b   1.000
_cell.length_c   1.000
_cell.angle_alpha   90.00
_cell.angle_beta   90.00
_cell.angle_gamma   90.00
#
_symmetry.space_group_name_H-M   'P 1'
#
loop_
_entity.id
_entity.type
_entity.pdbx_description
1 polymer ?
#
loop_
_entity_poly.entity_id
_entity_poly.type
_entity_poly.pdbx_seq_one_letter_code
_entity_poly.pdbx_strand_id
1 'polypeptide(L)'
;MTDSVADKAFEETKEAVQSTLETAKSAEKEVLEKVDDAQNAIGKATPVPTEFKSVTSPSDIKKRLDWGEPAFTILDARDRTAFNQERIVGAIPLQMDKLVGNAQNNLEPNRDIYVYGSDDNAAKSAGSELQSAGFEKVSVIQGGLAGWKAIGGAVEGQGQGTSSYEDPNKSVFKQTATP
;
A
#
# COMPACT_ATOMS: atom_id res chain seq x y z
N MET A 1 -16.95 -70.24 -11.89
CA MET A 1 -17.53 -69.18 -12.77
C MET A 1 -18.14 -68.05 -11.92
N THR A 2 -17.55 -67.67 -10.81
CA THR A 2 -18.09 -66.63 -9.89
C THR A 2 -17.19 -65.41 -9.71
N ASP A 3 -15.98 -65.41 -10.27
CA ASP A 3 -15.04 -64.28 -10.14
C ASP A 3 -15.32 -63.09 -11.08
N SER A 4 -16.00 -63.29 -12.19
CA SER A 4 -16.23 -62.25 -13.21
C SER A 4 -17.28 -61.21 -12.84
N VAL A 5 -18.19 -61.50 -11.90
CA VAL A 5 -19.27 -60.55 -11.52
C VAL A 5 -18.81 -59.60 -10.44
N ALA A 6 -17.93 -60.06 -9.54
CA ALA A 6 -17.37 -59.22 -8.49
C ALA A 6 -16.39 -58.21 -9.01
N ASP A 7 -15.54 -58.56 -10.00
CA ASP A 7 -14.59 -57.64 -10.64
C ASP A 7 -15.31 -56.55 -11.43
N LYS A 8 -16.41 -56.91 -12.11
CA LYS A 8 -17.18 -55.92 -12.87
C LYS A 8 -17.90 -54.92 -11.96
N ALA A 9 -18.47 -55.40 -10.83
CA ALA A 9 -19.09 -54.53 -9.85
C ALA A 9 -18.08 -53.61 -9.15
N PHE A 10 -16.84 -54.08 -8.95
CA PHE A 10 -15.75 -53.27 -8.37
C PHE A 10 -15.27 -52.15 -9.33
N GLU A 11 -15.13 -52.43 -10.64
CA GLU A 11 -14.77 -51.42 -11.62
C GLU A 11 -15.88 -50.38 -11.83
N GLU A 12 -17.16 -50.78 -11.85
CA GLU A 12 -18.28 -49.84 -11.93
C GLU A 12 -18.37 -48.92 -10.71
N THR A 13 -18.07 -49.41 -9.50
CA THR A 13 -18.02 -48.57 -8.30
C THR A 13 -16.84 -47.65 -8.32
N LYS A 14 -15.71 -48.04 -8.85
CA LYS A 14 -14.50 -47.23 -8.96
C LYS A 14 -14.69 -46.06 -9.96
N GLU A 15 -15.30 -46.32 -11.11
CA GLU A 15 -15.65 -45.26 -12.09
C GLU A 15 -16.68 -44.29 -11.50
N ALA A 16 -17.67 -44.73 -10.77
CA ALA A 16 -18.66 -43.88 -10.12
C ALA A 16 -18.03 -42.98 -9.05
N VAL A 17 -17.10 -43.51 -8.23
CA VAL A 17 -16.35 -42.73 -7.24
C VAL A 17 -15.44 -41.72 -7.90
N GLN A 18 -14.75 -42.09 -8.99
CA GLN A 18 -13.87 -41.19 -9.74
C GLN A 18 -14.67 -40.03 -10.35
N SER A 19 -15.82 -40.32 -10.97
CA SER A 19 -16.72 -39.32 -11.54
C SER A 19 -17.25 -38.35 -10.49
N THR A 20 -17.61 -38.85 -9.30
CA THR A 20 -18.09 -38.01 -8.19
C THR A 20 -16.96 -37.09 -7.65
N LEU A 21 -15.75 -37.64 -7.60
CA LEU A 21 -14.57 -36.86 -7.13
C LEU A 21 -14.20 -35.72 -8.12
N GLU A 22 -14.29 -35.98 -9.42
CA GLU A 22 -14.04 -34.95 -10.43
C GLU A 22 -15.12 -33.87 -10.43
N THR A 23 -16.38 -34.26 -10.24
CA THR A 23 -17.49 -33.32 -10.11
C THR A 23 -17.34 -32.45 -8.85
N ALA A 24 -16.92 -33.04 -7.72
CA ALA A 24 -16.65 -32.30 -6.49
C ALA A 24 -15.49 -31.31 -6.64
N LYS A 25 -14.39 -31.72 -7.29
CA LYS A 25 -13.25 -30.82 -7.57
C LYS A 25 -13.62 -29.68 -8.49
N SER A 26 -14.47 -29.93 -9.49
CA SER A 26 -14.96 -28.90 -10.40
C SER A 26 -15.85 -27.89 -9.68
N ALA A 27 -16.73 -28.35 -8.79
CA ALA A 27 -17.59 -27.49 -7.97
C ALA A 27 -16.77 -26.66 -6.98
N GLU A 28 -15.75 -27.24 -6.36
CA GLU A 28 -14.85 -26.56 -5.44
C GLU A 28 -14.09 -25.41 -6.15
N LYS A 29 -13.59 -25.67 -7.35
CA LYS A 29 -12.92 -24.66 -8.17
C LYS A 29 -13.86 -23.50 -8.55
N GLU A 30 -15.10 -23.81 -8.97
CA GLU A 30 -16.09 -22.78 -9.32
C GLU A 30 -16.49 -21.93 -8.10
N VAL A 31 -16.56 -22.53 -6.91
CA VAL A 31 -16.83 -21.79 -5.66
C VAL A 31 -15.66 -20.88 -5.31
N LEU A 32 -14.41 -21.37 -5.42
CA LEU A 32 -13.22 -20.55 -5.18
C LEU A 32 -13.17 -19.33 -6.11
N GLU A 33 -13.41 -19.54 -7.40
CA GLU A 33 -13.40 -18.47 -8.42
C GLU A 33 -14.49 -17.41 -8.15
N LYS A 34 -15.67 -17.85 -7.72
CA LYS A 34 -16.77 -16.94 -7.32
C LYS A 34 -16.49 -16.20 -6.02
N VAL A 35 -15.76 -16.81 -5.08
CA VAL A 35 -15.35 -16.16 -3.84
C VAL A 35 -14.30 -15.08 -4.12
N ASP A 36 -13.34 -15.35 -5.01
CA ASP A 36 -12.33 -14.36 -5.41
C ASP A 36 -12.97 -13.17 -6.16
N ASP A 37 -13.92 -13.43 -7.04
CA ASP A 37 -14.68 -12.38 -7.74
C ASP A 37 -15.56 -11.56 -6.77
N ALA A 38 -16.17 -12.21 -5.79
CA ALA A 38 -16.97 -11.54 -4.76
C ALA A 38 -16.09 -10.67 -3.84
N GLN A 39 -14.92 -11.17 -3.42
CA GLN A 39 -13.97 -10.41 -2.61
C GLN A 39 -13.42 -9.21 -3.40
N ASN A 40 -13.16 -9.37 -4.68
CA ASN A 40 -12.70 -8.29 -5.55
C ASN A 40 -13.80 -7.24 -5.82
N ALA A 41 -15.05 -7.65 -5.86
CA ALA A 41 -16.22 -6.76 -6.01
C ALA A 41 -16.52 -6.01 -4.70
N ILE A 42 -16.41 -6.67 -3.56
CA ILE A 42 -16.62 -6.07 -2.23
C ILE A 42 -15.52 -5.05 -1.93
N GLY A 43 -14.25 -5.35 -2.30
CA GLY A 43 -13.13 -4.42 -2.17
C GLY A 43 -13.26 -3.14 -3.00
N LYS A 44 -14.15 -3.13 -4.01
CA LYS A 44 -14.48 -1.93 -4.81
C LYS A 44 -15.69 -1.15 -4.30
N ALA A 45 -16.55 -1.77 -3.49
CA ALA A 45 -17.85 -1.21 -3.10
C ALA A 45 -17.94 -0.73 -1.65
N THR A 46 -17.01 -1.14 -0.78
CA THR A 46 -16.93 -0.66 0.60
C THR A 46 -15.50 -0.25 0.92
N PRO A 47 -15.28 0.91 1.56
CA PRO A 47 -13.98 1.22 2.14
C PRO A 47 -13.80 0.32 3.37
N VAL A 48 -13.47 -0.95 3.15
CA VAL A 48 -12.94 -1.78 4.24
C VAL A 48 -11.59 -1.16 4.59
N PRO A 49 -11.32 -0.85 5.86
CA PRO A 49 -9.99 -0.47 6.29
C PRO A 49 -9.04 -1.56 5.80
N THR A 50 -8.21 -1.25 4.82
CA THR A 50 -7.21 -2.19 4.33
C THR A 50 -6.36 -2.59 5.52
N GLU A 51 -6.24 -3.91 5.78
CA GLU A 51 -5.33 -4.42 6.81
C GLU A 51 -4.02 -3.65 6.72
N PHE A 52 -3.56 -3.16 7.85
CA PHE A 52 -2.35 -2.34 7.90
C PHE A 52 -1.15 -3.20 7.51
N LYS A 53 -0.68 -3.04 6.29
CA LYS A 53 0.40 -3.84 5.72
C LYS A 53 1.76 -3.26 6.13
N SER A 54 2.74 -4.12 6.36
CA SER A 54 4.12 -3.71 6.64
C SER A 54 4.79 -2.95 5.47
N VAL A 55 4.28 -3.12 4.25
CA VAL A 55 4.69 -2.39 3.05
C VAL A 55 3.44 -1.94 2.31
N THR A 56 3.37 -0.67 1.94
CA THR A 56 2.22 -0.07 1.27
C THR A 56 2.65 0.63 -0.02
N SER A 57 1.86 0.50 -1.07
CA SER A 57 2.10 1.22 -2.31
C SER A 57 1.75 2.71 -2.16
N PRO A 58 2.44 3.62 -2.87
CA PRO A 58 2.07 5.02 -2.90
C PRO A 58 0.61 5.26 -3.31
N SER A 59 0.07 4.44 -4.22
CA SER A 59 -1.31 4.54 -4.69
C SER A 59 -2.33 4.28 -3.58
N ASP A 60 -2.05 3.35 -2.67
CA ASP A 60 -2.95 3.04 -1.56
C ASP A 60 -2.97 4.16 -0.53
N ILE A 61 -1.82 4.78 -0.26
CA ILE A 61 -1.74 5.97 0.61
C ILE A 61 -2.49 7.14 -0.03
N LYS A 62 -2.30 7.36 -1.35
CA LYS A 62 -3.01 8.40 -2.07
C LYS A 62 -4.52 8.21 -2.01
N LYS A 63 -5.02 6.99 -2.17
CA LYS A 63 -6.44 6.68 -1.99
C LYS A 63 -6.93 7.04 -0.60
N ARG A 64 -6.18 6.72 0.46
CA ARG A 64 -6.53 7.10 1.83
C ARG A 64 -6.64 8.61 2.02
N LEU A 65 -5.70 9.38 1.41
CA LEU A 65 -5.75 10.84 1.40
C LEU A 65 -6.99 11.37 0.66
N ASP A 66 -7.26 10.83 -0.53
CA ASP A 66 -8.39 11.25 -1.37
C ASP A 66 -9.76 10.94 -0.70
N TRP A 67 -9.83 9.89 0.12
CA TRP A 67 -11.01 9.55 0.93
C TRP A 67 -11.16 10.39 2.21
N GLY A 68 -10.16 11.23 2.52
CA GLY A 68 -10.17 12.06 3.72
C GLY A 68 -10.06 11.27 5.01
N GLU A 69 -9.43 10.08 4.98
CA GLU A 69 -9.13 9.32 6.19
C GLU A 69 -8.17 10.12 7.08
N PRO A 70 -8.61 10.59 8.25
CA PRO A 70 -7.73 11.32 9.14
C PRO A 70 -6.82 10.36 9.89
N ALA A 71 -5.73 10.90 10.41
CA ALA A 71 -4.93 10.27 11.45
C ALA A 71 -3.90 9.24 11.01
N PHE A 72 -3.24 9.43 9.89
CA PHE A 72 -1.94 8.80 9.68
C PHE A 72 -0.81 9.83 9.61
N THR A 73 0.42 9.38 9.79
CA THR A 73 1.62 10.23 9.73
C THR A 73 2.58 9.67 8.70
N ILE A 74 3.13 10.54 7.86
CA ILE A 74 4.20 10.18 6.93
C ILE A 74 5.53 10.65 7.54
N LEU A 75 6.50 9.75 7.68
CA LEU A 75 7.83 10.03 8.22
C LEU A 75 8.88 9.94 7.11
N ASP A 76 9.72 10.95 7.03
CA ASP A 76 10.89 10.99 6.17
C ASP A 76 12.14 10.66 6.98
N ALA A 77 12.68 9.46 6.78
CA ALA A 77 13.88 8.97 7.49
C ALA A 77 15.20 9.38 6.79
N ARG A 78 15.14 10.19 5.74
CA ARG A 78 16.32 10.71 5.05
C ARG A 78 17.01 11.81 5.83
N ASP A 79 18.16 12.20 5.37
CA ASP A 79 18.88 13.33 5.95
C ASP A 79 18.16 14.67 5.76
N ARG A 80 18.53 15.65 6.55
CA ARG A 80 17.90 16.99 6.55
C ARG A 80 18.00 17.71 5.22
N THR A 81 19.09 17.49 4.49
CA THR A 81 19.33 18.14 3.20
C THR A 81 18.34 17.60 2.16
N ALA A 82 18.20 16.28 2.05
CA ALA A 82 17.26 15.63 1.16
C ALA A 82 15.80 16.01 1.50
N PHE A 83 15.45 16.05 2.79
CA PHE A 83 14.15 16.51 3.25
C PHE A 83 13.84 17.95 2.84
N ASN A 84 14.78 18.86 3.01
CA ASN A 84 14.61 20.29 2.65
C ASN A 84 14.53 20.49 1.14
N GLN A 85 15.22 19.66 0.36
CA GLN A 85 15.18 19.74 -1.10
C GLN A 85 13.82 19.38 -1.64
N GLU A 86 13.30 18.22 -1.26
CA GLU A 86 12.00 17.75 -1.73
C GLU A 86 11.47 16.65 -0.80
N ARG A 87 10.20 16.68 -0.45
CA ARG A 87 9.54 15.70 0.41
C ARG A 87 8.07 15.51 0.01
N ILE A 88 7.46 14.45 0.49
CA ILE A 88 6.01 14.27 0.41
C ILE A 88 5.35 15.39 1.24
N VAL A 89 4.31 16.02 0.70
CA VAL A 89 3.56 17.06 1.43
C VAL A 89 3.07 16.56 2.78
N GLY A 90 3.37 17.31 3.83
CA GLY A 90 3.00 16.96 5.20
C GLY A 90 3.87 15.88 5.86
N ALA A 91 4.95 15.45 5.21
CA ALA A 91 5.90 14.53 5.84
C ALA A 91 6.68 15.20 6.96
N ILE A 92 6.91 14.46 8.04
CA ILE A 92 7.69 14.89 9.19
C ILE A 92 9.11 14.33 9.08
N PRO A 93 10.15 15.18 9.22
CA PRO A 93 11.53 14.71 9.18
C PRO A 93 11.89 13.95 10.45
N LEU A 94 12.31 12.71 10.30
CA LEU A 94 12.73 11.87 11.39
C LEU A 94 14.00 11.12 11.03
N GLN A 95 15.15 11.78 11.18
CA GLN A 95 16.46 11.19 10.88
C GLN A 95 16.72 9.95 11.73
N MET A 96 17.39 8.96 11.15
CA MET A 96 17.63 7.64 11.75
C MET A 96 18.27 7.72 13.15
N ASP A 97 19.22 8.63 13.36
CA ASP A 97 19.90 8.81 14.65
C ASP A 97 19.00 9.29 15.79
N LYS A 98 17.86 9.88 15.48
CA LYS A 98 16.87 10.43 16.43
C LYS A 98 15.47 9.87 16.24
N LEU A 99 15.33 8.86 15.35
CA LEU A 99 14.05 8.34 14.91
C LEU A 99 13.17 7.91 16.09
N VAL A 100 13.66 7.01 16.92
CA VAL A 100 12.90 6.41 18.01
C VAL A 100 12.54 7.44 19.08
N GLY A 101 13.53 8.22 19.54
CA GLY A 101 13.29 9.20 20.61
C GLY A 101 12.32 10.30 20.20
N ASN A 102 12.41 10.79 18.97
CA ASN A 102 11.49 11.81 18.48
C ASN A 102 10.09 11.21 18.20
N ALA A 103 10.00 9.99 17.70
CA ALA A 103 8.73 9.33 17.49
C ALA A 103 7.99 9.10 18.81
N GLN A 104 8.66 8.55 19.82
CA GLN A 104 8.08 8.31 21.13
C GLN A 104 7.60 9.58 21.86
N ASN A 105 8.28 10.71 21.64
CA ASN A 105 7.89 11.98 22.23
C ASN A 105 6.72 12.70 21.52
N ASN A 106 6.46 12.37 20.25
CA ASN A 106 5.53 13.15 19.43
C ASN A 106 4.39 12.33 18.82
N LEU A 107 4.47 11.02 18.84
CA LEU A 107 3.49 10.14 18.20
C LEU A 107 2.91 9.13 19.20
N GLU A 108 1.66 8.80 19.00
CA GLU A 108 1.00 7.75 19.78
C GLU A 108 1.34 6.35 19.24
N PRO A 109 1.51 5.32 20.11
CA PRO A 109 1.94 3.97 19.68
C PRO A 109 1.01 3.28 18.68
N ASN A 110 -0.28 3.57 18.74
CA ASN A 110 -1.31 2.98 17.87
C ASN A 110 -1.58 3.78 16.60
N ARG A 111 -0.82 4.87 16.38
CA ARG A 111 -0.98 5.71 15.19
C ARG A 111 -0.52 4.98 13.93
N ASP A 112 -1.25 5.16 12.84
CA ASP A 112 -0.84 4.67 11.53
C ASP A 112 0.35 5.49 11.02
N ILE A 113 1.50 4.84 10.84
CA ILE A 113 2.76 5.47 10.44
C ILE A 113 3.19 4.90 9.07
N TYR A 114 3.45 5.79 8.13
CA TYR A 114 4.07 5.48 6.86
C TYR A 114 5.47 6.07 6.83
N VAL A 115 6.48 5.25 6.61
CA VAL A 115 7.89 5.69 6.60
C VAL A 115 8.51 5.48 5.23
N TYR A 116 9.32 6.42 4.78
CA TYR A 116 10.17 6.27 3.61
C TYR A 116 11.59 6.77 3.89
N GLY A 117 12.54 6.26 3.12
CA GLY A 117 13.96 6.56 3.25
C GLY A 117 14.59 6.96 1.93
N SER A 118 15.93 6.97 1.88
CA SER A 118 16.70 7.16 0.65
C SER A 118 16.47 6.03 -0.36
N ASP A 119 16.22 4.84 0.16
CA ASP A 119 15.89 3.62 -0.58
C ASP A 119 15.00 2.72 0.27
N ASP A 120 14.52 1.63 -0.31
CA ASP A 120 13.61 0.69 0.36
C ASP A 120 14.27 -0.03 1.56
N ASN A 121 15.59 -0.21 1.57
CA ASN A 121 16.28 -0.85 2.68
C ASN A 121 16.39 0.10 3.88
N ALA A 122 16.76 1.36 3.64
CA ALA A 122 16.76 2.39 4.67
C ALA A 122 15.36 2.58 5.27
N ALA A 123 14.31 2.59 4.43
CA ALA A 123 12.94 2.67 4.88
C ALA A 123 12.51 1.46 5.73
N LYS A 124 12.91 0.25 5.35
CA LYS A 124 12.66 -0.97 6.13
C LYS A 124 13.39 -0.95 7.48
N SER A 125 14.64 -0.50 7.51
CA SER A 125 15.38 -0.33 8.77
C SER A 125 14.67 0.63 9.71
N ALA A 126 14.26 1.81 9.21
CA ALA A 126 13.49 2.78 9.98
C ALA A 126 12.17 2.19 10.50
N GLY A 127 11.45 1.45 9.64
CA GLY A 127 10.22 0.78 10.03
C GLY A 127 10.42 -0.24 11.15
N SER A 128 11.48 -1.05 11.06
CA SER A 128 11.83 -2.05 12.09
C SER A 128 12.22 -1.41 13.42
N GLU A 129 12.94 -0.29 13.40
CA GLU A 129 13.30 0.46 14.62
C GLU A 129 12.06 1.03 15.30
N LEU A 130 11.10 1.59 14.53
CA LEU A 130 9.85 2.08 15.06
C LEU A 130 9.00 0.96 15.68
N GLN A 131 8.91 -0.20 15.00
CA GLN A 131 8.20 -1.37 15.54
C GLN A 131 8.84 -1.87 16.82
N SER A 132 10.18 -1.92 16.88
CA SER A 132 10.93 -2.31 18.09
C SER A 132 10.74 -1.30 19.22
N ALA A 133 10.44 -0.05 18.91
CA ALA A 133 10.14 1.02 19.87
C ALA A 133 8.70 1.00 20.39
N GLY A 134 7.85 0.06 19.91
CA GLY A 134 6.48 -0.15 20.38
C GLY A 134 5.39 0.47 19.52
N PHE A 135 5.71 0.95 18.30
CA PHE A 135 4.71 1.39 17.35
C PHE A 135 4.10 0.18 16.62
N GLU A 136 2.81 -0.04 16.80
CA GLU A 136 2.13 -1.24 16.28
C GLU A 136 1.85 -1.18 14.77
N LYS A 137 1.60 0.03 14.25
CA LYS A 137 1.14 0.25 12.88
C LYS A 137 2.14 1.04 12.06
N VAL A 138 3.22 0.38 11.68
CA VAL A 138 4.28 0.97 10.83
C VAL A 138 4.32 0.30 9.49
N SER A 139 4.25 1.08 8.42
CA SER A 139 4.31 0.63 7.02
C SER A 139 5.38 1.38 6.25
N VAL A 140 6.10 0.66 5.41
CA VAL A 140 7.10 1.24 4.50
C VAL A 140 6.43 1.66 3.20
N ILE A 141 6.69 2.88 2.73
CA ILE A 141 6.25 3.36 1.42
C ILE A 141 7.17 2.76 0.35
N GLN A 142 6.62 1.89 -0.47
CA GLN A 142 7.37 1.25 -1.56
C GLN A 142 7.85 2.27 -2.59
N GLY A 143 9.14 2.22 -2.95
CA GLY A 143 9.75 3.17 -3.88
C GLY A 143 9.89 4.59 -3.35
N GLY A 144 9.55 4.83 -2.08
CA GLY A 144 9.76 6.09 -1.37
C GLY A 144 9.21 7.32 -2.09
N LEU A 145 9.97 8.42 -2.06
CA LEU A 145 9.60 9.67 -2.73
C LEU A 145 9.49 9.52 -4.26
N ALA A 146 10.35 8.70 -4.88
CA ALA A 146 10.32 8.48 -6.32
C ALA A 146 9.02 7.76 -6.74
N GLY A 147 8.62 6.72 -6.01
CA GLY A 147 7.35 6.02 -6.22
C GLY A 147 6.14 6.93 -6.03
N TRP A 148 6.18 7.81 -5.03
CA TRP A 148 5.15 8.81 -4.78
C TRP A 148 5.00 9.80 -5.95
N LYS A 149 6.12 10.32 -6.47
CA LYS A 149 6.15 11.22 -7.65
C LYS A 149 5.64 10.53 -8.91
N ALA A 150 5.96 9.26 -9.10
CA ALA A 150 5.54 8.48 -10.27
C ALA A 150 4.01 8.38 -10.43
N ILE A 151 3.28 8.46 -9.31
CA ILE A 151 1.80 8.47 -9.31
C ILE A 151 1.19 9.88 -9.27
N GLY A 152 2.00 10.92 -9.44
CA GLY A 152 1.54 12.31 -9.34
C GLY A 152 1.22 12.74 -7.91
N GLY A 153 1.85 12.14 -6.91
CA GLY A 153 1.72 12.54 -5.51
C GLY A 153 2.30 13.92 -5.25
N ALA A 154 1.65 14.72 -4.43
CA ALA A 154 2.06 16.09 -4.12
C ALA A 154 3.37 16.10 -3.30
N VAL A 155 4.29 16.97 -3.70
CA VAL A 155 5.58 17.16 -3.04
C VAL A 155 5.81 18.64 -2.72
N GLU A 156 6.63 18.89 -1.70
CA GLU A 156 7.03 20.22 -1.27
C GLU A 156 8.53 20.27 -0.96
N GLY A 157 9.12 21.45 -0.93
CA GLY A 157 10.54 21.65 -0.62
C GLY A 157 11.12 22.87 -1.33
N GLN A 158 12.45 23.09 -1.18
CA GLN A 158 13.17 24.19 -1.84
C GLN A 158 13.54 23.88 -3.30
N GLY A 159 13.56 22.58 -3.68
CA GLY A 159 13.59 22.16 -5.08
C GLY A 159 12.24 22.49 -5.71
N GLN A 160 12.25 23.10 -6.88
CA GLN A 160 11.04 23.55 -7.58
C GLN A 160 9.92 22.53 -7.46
N GLY A 161 8.92 22.83 -6.65
CA GLY A 161 7.71 22.03 -6.60
C GLY A 161 7.09 22.04 -8.00
N THR A 162 7.06 20.89 -8.65
CA THR A 162 6.14 20.66 -9.76
C THR A 162 4.74 20.54 -9.16
N SER A 163 4.24 21.66 -8.66
CA SER A 163 2.83 21.82 -8.45
C SER A 163 2.20 21.81 -9.84
N SER A 164 1.44 20.76 -10.15
CA SER A 164 0.56 20.72 -11.32
C SER A 164 -0.63 21.68 -11.16
N TYR A 165 -0.51 22.65 -10.27
CA TYR A 165 -1.43 23.78 -10.17
C TYR A 165 -0.96 24.83 -11.18
N GLU A 166 -1.43 24.73 -12.40
CA GLU A 166 -1.39 25.87 -13.32
C GLU A 166 -2.30 26.95 -12.73
N ASP A 167 -1.67 28.00 -12.20
CA ASP A 167 -2.37 29.20 -11.78
C ASP A 167 -3.09 29.79 -13.01
N PRO A 168 -4.44 29.72 -13.07
CA PRO A 168 -5.19 30.22 -14.22
C PRO A 168 -5.02 31.74 -14.41
N ASN A 169 -4.35 32.44 -13.51
CA ASN A 169 -4.13 33.89 -13.55
C ASN A 169 -2.75 34.30 -14.06
N LYS A 170 -1.86 33.35 -14.39
CA LYS A 170 -0.49 33.61 -14.84
C LYS A 170 -0.43 34.22 -16.25
N SER A 171 -1.52 34.20 -17.01
CA SER A 171 -1.61 34.77 -18.37
C SER A 171 -2.00 36.25 -18.43
N VAL A 172 -2.41 36.85 -17.31
CA VAL A 172 -2.99 38.22 -17.34
C VAL A 172 -1.95 39.33 -17.19
N PHE A 173 -0.72 39.02 -16.74
CA PHE A 173 0.30 40.07 -16.48
C PHE A 173 1.40 40.18 -17.54
N LYS A 174 1.22 39.66 -18.76
CA LYS A 174 2.25 39.72 -19.80
C LYS A 174 2.02 40.76 -20.89
N GLN A 175 1.15 41.71 -20.69
CA GLN A 175 0.94 42.83 -21.65
C GLN A 175 0.82 44.15 -20.90
N THR A 176 1.92 44.77 -20.54
CA THR A 176 2.13 46.23 -20.55
C THR A 176 3.58 46.53 -20.20
N ALA A 177 4.47 46.36 -21.16
CA ALA A 177 5.74 47.09 -21.20
C ALA A 177 6.10 47.26 -22.67
N THR A 178 5.63 48.34 -23.26
CA THR A 178 6.16 48.88 -24.51
C THR A 178 6.53 50.33 -24.23
N PRO A 179 7.67 50.79 -24.76
CA PRO A 179 8.41 51.99 -24.37
C PRO A 179 7.72 53.28 -24.75
#